data_ca57207e6162bd0ddb19e1fe7f96054e
#
_entry.id   ca57207e6162bd0ddb19e1fe7f96054e
#
_cell.length_a   1.000
_cell.length_b   1.000
_cell.length_c   1.000
_cell.angle_alpha   90.00
_cell.angle_beta   90.00
_cell.angle_gamma   90.00
#
_symmetry.space_group_name_H-M   'P 1'
#
loop_
_entity.id
_entity.type
_entity.pdbx_description
1 polymer ?
#
loop_
_entity_poly.entity_id
_entity_poly.type
_entity_poly.pdbx_seq_one_letter_code
_entity_poly.pdbx_strand_id
1 'polypeptide(L)'
;IYAATADNLQAMADLALEHDCPLAVRGADLDEIAGLTEKLTAMKLKDLVLDSGTRDLHQAFEDQMNIRRAALKGNCRALGFPTIVFPSEMTDDLMQESLFAATFIPKYAGIIIMSDLNGANLFPLTVQRMNIYTDPQRPMATAEGIYEINNPDENSPVLITSNFSLTYFVVSGEVETSRMPVWLLIKDTEGLSVLTAWAAGKFVADAIGPFVKKSGIDEKVKHRTLIIPGLAATISGDLEEELPDWTIQIGPREAAHLTPFLKNWKA
;
A
#
# COMPACT_ATOMS: atom_id res chain seq x y z
N ILE A 1 1.13 21.66 17.48
CA ILE A 1 1.76 22.27 18.68
C ILE A 1 1.95 21.17 19.73
N TYR A 2 3.06 21.21 20.48
CA TYR A 2 3.40 20.22 21.51
C TYR A 2 3.95 20.94 22.76
N ALA A 3 3.42 20.69 23.96
CA ALA A 3 2.22 19.94 24.30
C ALA A 3 1.41 20.71 25.34
N ALA A 4 0.09 20.52 25.37
CA ALA A 4 -0.77 20.99 26.44
C ALA A 4 -0.69 20.03 27.64
N THR A 5 -0.50 20.58 28.82
CA THR A 5 -0.50 19.90 30.12
C THR A 5 -1.49 20.58 31.07
N ALA A 6 -1.68 20.05 32.29
CA ALA A 6 -2.54 20.69 33.27
C ALA A 6 -2.13 22.16 33.56
N ASP A 7 -0.83 22.44 33.53
CA ASP A 7 -0.31 23.77 33.92
C ASP A 7 -0.48 24.84 32.82
N ASN A 8 -0.51 24.47 31.55
CA ASN A 8 -0.52 25.40 30.42
C ASN A 8 -1.74 25.25 29.49
N LEU A 9 -2.76 24.50 29.89
CA LEU A 9 -3.87 24.06 29.06
C LEU A 9 -4.53 25.22 28.29
N GLN A 10 -4.91 26.32 29.00
CA GLN A 10 -5.60 27.42 28.39
C GLN A 10 -4.73 28.14 27.34
N ALA A 11 -3.48 28.46 27.70
CA ALA A 11 -2.58 29.15 26.79
C ALA A 11 -2.29 28.37 25.51
N MET A 12 -2.12 27.02 25.63
CA MET A 12 -1.90 26.15 24.49
C MET A 12 -3.16 25.97 23.63
N ALA A 13 -4.34 25.95 24.26
CA ALA A 13 -5.60 25.91 23.57
C ALA A 13 -5.85 27.18 22.75
N ASP A 14 -5.62 28.35 23.34
CA ASP A 14 -5.77 29.63 22.66
C ASP A 14 -4.83 29.76 21.47
N LEU A 15 -3.58 29.33 21.63
CA LEU A 15 -2.58 29.30 20.55
C LEU A 15 -2.98 28.34 19.41
N ALA A 16 -3.50 27.17 19.74
CA ALA A 16 -3.95 26.20 18.75
C ALA A 16 -5.17 26.71 17.96
N LEU A 17 -6.12 27.39 18.64
CA LEU A 17 -7.28 28.01 18.01
C LEU A 17 -6.90 29.20 17.13
N GLU A 18 -5.98 30.07 17.59
CA GLU A 18 -5.51 31.23 16.84
C GLU A 18 -4.83 30.84 15.52
N HIS A 19 -4.05 29.75 15.52
CA HIS A 19 -3.26 29.32 14.38
C HIS A 19 -3.86 28.12 13.61
N ASP A 20 -5.05 27.65 13.98
CA ASP A 20 -5.72 26.48 13.39
C ASP A 20 -4.78 25.27 13.30
N CYS A 21 -4.09 24.95 14.40
CA CYS A 21 -3.08 23.91 14.46
C CYS A 21 -3.49 22.74 15.37
N PRO A 22 -3.19 21.50 15.01
CA PRO A 22 -3.34 20.34 15.90
C PRO A 22 -2.56 20.52 17.20
N LEU A 23 -3.13 20.05 18.32
CA LEU A 23 -2.57 20.19 19.65
C LEU A 23 -2.31 18.82 20.28
N ALA A 24 -1.07 18.56 20.69
CA ALA A 24 -0.73 17.40 21.49
C ALA A 24 -1.12 17.63 22.96
N VAL A 25 -1.69 16.62 23.59
CA VAL A 25 -2.12 16.61 24.99
C VAL A 25 -1.27 15.59 25.74
N ARG A 26 -0.61 16.01 26.80
CA ARG A 26 0.22 15.19 27.65
C ARG A 26 -0.26 15.25 29.11
N GLY A 27 -0.42 14.10 29.76
CA GLY A 27 -0.71 13.96 31.16
C GLY A 27 0.26 13.05 31.87
N ALA A 28 0.14 12.96 33.19
CA ALA A 28 0.91 12.04 34.02
C ALA A 28 0.39 10.59 33.91
N ASP A 29 -0.88 10.44 33.60
CA ASP A 29 -1.57 9.15 33.37
C ASP A 29 -2.71 9.29 32.38
N LEU A 30 -3.35 8.18 32.02
CA LEU A 30 -4.42 8.15 31.03
C LEU A 30 -5.71 8.84 31.52
N ASP A 31 -5.98 8.89 32.81
CA ASP A 31 -7.15 9.55 33.39
C ASP A 31 -6.99 11.07 33.30
N GLU A 32 -5.79 11.57 33.60
CA GLU A 32 -5.47 13.00 33.41
C GLU A 32 -5.57 13.40 31.94
N ILE A 33 -5.01 12.62 31.02
CA ILE A 33 -5.12 12.87 29.58
C ILE A 33 -6.57 12.95 29.15
N ALA A 34 -7.41 12.00 29.58
CA ALA A 34 -8.84 12.02 29.26
C ALA A 34 -9.52 13.30 29.76
N GLY A 35 -9.25 13.69 31.01
CA GLY A 35 -9.79 14.93 31.58
C GLY A 35 -9.33 16.20 30.86
N LEU A 36 -8.06 16.29 30.46
CA LEU A 36 -7.53 17.39 29.66
C LEU A 36 -8.16 17.44 28.27
N THR A 37 -8.29 16.30 27.64
CA THR A 37 -8.90 16.14 26.31
C THR A 37 -10.38 16.56 26.31
N GLU A 38 -11.14 16.20 27.35
CA GLU A 38 -12.52 16.64 27.52
C GLU A 38 -12.63 18.16 27.62
N LYS A 39 -11.76 18.80 28.41
CA LYS A 39 -11.71 20.25 28.52
C LYS A 39 -11.40 20.93 27.18
N LEU A 40 -10.41 20.44 26.44
CA LEU A 40 -10.03 20.96 25.14
C LEU A 40 -11.15 20.78 24.09
N THR A 41 -11.82 19.63 24.12
CA THR A 41 -12.98 19.38 23.24
C THR A 41 -14.14 20.32 23.55
N ALA A 42 -14.40 20.64 24.84
CA ALA A 42 -15.37 21.63 25.25
C ALA A 42 -15.02 23.07 24.75
N MET A 43 -13.74 23.38 24.58
CA MET A 43 -13.22 24.60 23.94
C MET A 43 -13.29 24.52 22.39
N LYS A 44 -13.91 23.50 21.80
CA LYS A 44 -14.09 23.28 20.35
C LYS A 44 -12.82 22.90 19.58
N LEU A 45 -11.74 22.52 20.25
CA LEU A 45 -10.59 21.89 19.61
C LEU A 45 -10.95 20.45 19.17
N LYS A 46 -10.72 20.15 17.89
CA LYS A 46 -11.06 18.85 17.27
C LYS A 46 -9.83 18.05 16.90
N ASP A 47 -8.74 18.73 16.58
CA ASP A 47 -7.50 18.12 16.09
C ASP A 47 -6.52 17.94 17.25
N LEU A 48 -6.76 16.88 18.02
CA LEU A 48 -5.97 16.54 19.19
C LEU A 48 -5.12 15.29 18.92
N VAL A 49 -3.95 15.22 19.59
CA VAL A 49 -3.04 14.08 19.56
C VAL A 49 -2.66 13.73 21.00
N LEU A 50 -2.71 12.47 21.39
CA LEU A 50 -2.46 12.04 22.76
C LEU A 50 -1.01 11.59 22.93
N ASP A 51 -0.31 12.14 23.90
CA ASP A 51 0.98 11.66 24.40
C ASP A 51 0.81 11.11 25.82
N SER A 52 1.05 9.80 26.02
CA SER A 52 1.01 9.21 27.36
C SER A 52 2.10 9.72 28.31
N GLY A 53 3.06 10.51 27.79
CA GLY A 53 4.18 10.99 28.57
C GLY A 53 5.27 9.95 28.84
N THR A 54 5.00 8.69 28.53
CA THR A 54 5.86 7.55 28.81
C THR A 54 6.99 7.44 27.79
N ARG A 55 8.23 7.18 28.30
CA ARG A 55 9.45 7.02 27.49
C ARG A 55 10.13 5.67 27.76
N ASP A 56 9.47 4.77 28.43
CA ASP A 56 9.82 3.35 28.54
C ASP A 56 9.05 2.53 27.54
N LEU A 57 9.71 1.61 26.82
CA LEU A 57 9.10 0.82 25.75
C LEU A 57 7.92 -0.01 26.24
N HIS A 58 8.09 -0.71 27.38
CA HIS A 58 7.06 -1.61 27.90
C HIS A 58 5.82 -0.83 28.31
N GLN A 59 6.00 0.22 29.10
CA GLN A 59 4.90 1.05 29.58
C GLN A 59 4.21 1.80 28.41
N ALA A 60 4.97 2.36 27.47
CA ALA A 60 4.42 3.02 26.29
C ALA A 60 3.58 2.05 25.43
N PHE A 61 4.02 0.80 25.30
CA PHE A 61 3.27 -0.24 24.63
C PHE A 61 1.95 -0.55 25.34
N GLU A 62 1.96 -0.69 26.66
CA GLU A 62 0.75 -0.89 27.45
C GLU A 62 -0.21 0.30 27.32
N ASP A 63 0.29 1.52 27.37
CA ASP A 63 -0.49 2.74 27.21
C ASP A 63 -1.21 2.77 25.85
N GLN A 64 -0.52 2.46 24.74
CA GLN A 64 -1.13 2.36 23.42
C GLN A 64 -2.29 1.36 23.39
N MET A 65 -2.10 0.19 24.01
CA MET A 65 -3.12 -0.84 24.10
C MET A 65 -4.31 -0.41 24.97
N ASN A 66 -4.04 0.26 26.08
CA ASN A 66 -5.06 0.71 27.03
C ASN A 66 -5.87 1.87 26.46
N ILE A 67 -5.23 2.87 25.83
CA ILE A 67 -5.89 3.95 25.11
C ILE A 67 -6.83 3.39 24.05
N ARG A 68 -6.34 2.48 23.20
CA ARG A 68 -7.15 1.86 22.15
C ARG A 68 -8.33 1.04 22.70
N ARG A 69 -8.10 0.30 23.78
CA ARG A 69 -9.13 -0.49 24.44
C ARG A 69 -10.19 0.41 25.10
N ALA A 70 -9.78 1.45 25.81
CA ALA A 70 -10.69 2.41 26.43
C ALA A 70 -11.55 3.11 25.37
N ALA A 71 -10.94 3.57 24.28
CA ALA A 71 -11.65 4.24 23.20
C ALA A 71 -12.70 3.33 22.53
N LEU A 72 -12.34 2.09 22.19
CA LEU A 72 -13.22 1.20 21.39
C LEU A 72 -14.19 0.36 22.23
N LYS A 73 -13.71 -0.23 23.34
CA LYS A 73 -14.52 -1.12 24.19
C LYS A 73 -15.17 -0.38 25.35
N GLY A 74 -14.45 0.60 25.91
CA GLY A 74 -14.94 1.45 27.00
C GLY A 74 -15.77 2.65 26.52
N ASN A 75 -15.87 2.87 25.21
CA ASN A 75 -16.54 4.05 24.62
C ASN A 75 -16.02 5.40 25.17
N CYS A 76 -14.78 5.44 25.64
CA CYS A 76 -14.14 6.65 26.14
C CYS A 76 -13.72 7.54 24.95
N ARG A 77 -14.57 8.49 24.57
CA ARG A 77 -14.30 9.40 23.44
C ARG A 77 -13.08 10.29 23.69
N ALA A 78 -12.81 10.63 24.91
CA ALA A 78 -11.67 11.46 25.31
C ALA A 78 -10.31 10.83 24.93
N LEU A 79 -10.24 9.49 24.86
CA LEU A 79 -9.06 8.73 24.42
C LEU A 79 -9.15 8.26 22.96
N GLY A 80 -10.12 8.74 22.20
CA GLY A 80 -10.37 8.34 20.80
C GLY A 80 -9.58 9.13 19.75
N PHE A 81 -8.54 9.84 20.13
CA PHE A 81 -7.70 10.64 19.24
C PHE A 81 -6.42 9.86 18.82
N PRO A 82 -5.75 10.28 17.73
CA PRO A 82 -4.44 9.72 17.37
C PRO A 82 -3.42 9.87 18.50
N THR A 83 -2.50 8.93 18.60
CA THR A 83 -1.43 8.98 19.61
C THR A 83 -0.09 9.33 18.98
N ILE A 84 0.80 9.93 19.76
CA ILE A 84 2.20 10.20 19.42
C ILE A 84 3.12 9.43 20.36
N VAL A 85 4.16 8.83 19.81
CA VAL A 85 5.19 8.11 20.56
C VAL A 85 6.58 8.59 20.16
N PHE A 86 7.55 8.47 21.08
CA PHE A 86 8.88 8.99 20.91
C PHE A 86 9.96 7.91 21.07
N PRO A 87 10.13 6.99 20.10
CA PRO A 87 11.26 6.06 20.10
C PRO A 87 12.62 6.78 20.25
N SER A 88 12.74 8.00 19.68
CA SER A 88 13.93 8.86 19.79
C SER A 88 14.31 9.27 21.24
N GLU A 89 13.36 9.21 22.17
CA GLU A 89 13.60 9.51 23.59
C GLU A 89 13.73 8.24 24.45
N MET A 90 13.62 7.04 23.85
CA MET A 90 13.68 5.75 24.55
C MET A 90 15.07 5.10 24.47
N THR A 91 15.91 5.50 23.50
CA THR A 91 17.24 4.96 23.28
C THR A 91 18.09 5.88 22.43
N ASP A 92 19.41 5.85 22.62
CA ASP A 92 20.38 6.55 21.76
C ASP A 92 20.92 5.66 20.62
N ASP A 93 20.50 4.37 20.57
CA ASP A 93 20.91 3.44 19.52
C ASP A 93 19.90 3.47 18.37
N LEU A 94 20.34 3.88 17.17
CA LEU A 94 19.49 4.02 15.98
C LEU A 94 18.82 2.72 15.54
N MET A 95 19.45 1.56 15.77
CA MET A 95 18.85 0.27 15.44
C MET A 95 17.75 -0.07 16.45
N GLN A 96 17.97 0.13 17.72
CA GLN A 96 16.94 -0.06 18.76
C GLN A 96 15.78 0.91 18.56
N GLU A 97 16.07 2.18 18.23
CA GLU A 97 15.03 3.16 17.89
C GLU A 97 14.14 2.66 16.76
N SER A 98 14.74 2.11 15.69
CA SER A 98 14.00 1.52 14.57
C SER A 98 13.15 0.32 14.99
N LEU A 99 13.65 -0.55 15.87
CA LEU A 99 12.91 -1.69 16.43
C LEU A 99 11.72 -1.22 17.29
N PHE A 100 11.93 -0.17 18.11
CA PHE A 100 10.86 0.41 18.91
C PHE A 100 9.78 1.06 18.01
N ALA A 101 10.18 1.81 17.00
CA ALA A 101 9.26 2.36 16.00
C ALA A 101 8.48 1.24 15.29
N ALA A 102 9.14 0.15 14.88
CA ALA A 102 8.52 -1.03 14.30
C ALA A 102 7.48 -1.67 15.22
N THR A 103 7.70 -1.65 16.54
CA THR A 103 6.73 -2.15 17.52
C THR A 103 5.46 -1.28 17.56
N PHE A 104 5.59 0.04 17.47
CA PHE A 104 4.46 0.96 17.57
C PHE A 104 3.63 1.08 16.30
N ILE A 105 4.20 0.81 15.12
CA ILE A 105 3.43 0.83 13.84
C ILE A 105 2.18 -0.07 13.92
N PRO A 106 2.24 -1.36 14.28
CA PRO A 106 1.05 -2.20 14.40
C PRO A 106 0.30 -1.99 15.72
N LYS A 107 0.83 -1.20 16.65
CA LYS A 107 0.24 -0.94 17.98
C LYS A 107 -0.30 0.46 18.14
N TYR A 108 -0.95 0.91 17.07
CA TYR A 108 -1.88 2.05 17.07
C TYR A 108 -1.25 3.45 17.16
N ALA A 109 0.08 3.59 17.16
CA ALA A 109 0.68 4.90 17.09
C ALA A 109 0.30 5.62 15.78
N GLY A 110 -0.27 6.81 15.91
CA GLY A 110 -0.60 7.66 14.77
C GLY A 110 0.59 8.45 14.28
N ILE A 111 1.45 8.88 15.20
CA ILE A 111 2.67 9.64 14.94
C ILE A 111 3.83 8.99 15.69
N ILE A 112 4.97 8.80 15.00
CA ILE A 112 6.18 8.21 15.57
C ILE A 112 7.32 9.20 15.35
N ILE A 113 7.95 9.64 16.44
CA ILE A 113 9.05 10.62 16.40
C ILE A 113 10.37 9.87 16.42
N MET A 114 11.12 10.04 15.34
CA MET A 114 12.45 9.50 15.15
C MET A 114 13.51 10.59 15.33
N SER A 115 14.71 10.21 15.75
CA SER A 115 15.84 11.14 15.95
C SER A 115 16.44 11.65 14.63
N ASP A 116 16.34 10.86 13.55
CA ASP A 116 16.90 11.18 12.24
C ASP A 116 16.05 10.67 11.09
N LEU A 117 16.16 11.32 9.94
CA LEU A 117 15.55 10.91 8.66
C LEU A 117 16.55 10.03 7.87
N ASN A 118 16.80 8.82 8.32
CA ASN A 118 17.71 7.88 7.69
C ASN A 118 16.94 6.89 6.81
N GLY A 119 17.25 6.86 5.50
CA GLY A 119 16.55 5.99 4.54
C GLY A 119 16.67 4.49 4.87
N ALA A 120 17.80 4.04 5.40
CA ALA A 120 18.00 2.63 5.79
C ALA A 120 17.08 2.21 6.95
N ASN A 121 16.83 3.10 7.91
CA ASN A 121 15.94 2.86 9.04
C ASN A 121 14.47 3.05 8.67
N LEU A 122 14.15 4.02 7.81
CA LEU A 122 12.77 4.33 7.41
C LEU A 122 12.19 3.33 6.41
N PHE A 123 13.02 2.75 5.55
CA PHE A 123 12.54 1.81 4.51
C PHE A 123 11.78 0.62 5.11
N PRO A 124 12.34 -0.16 6.07
CA PRO A 124 11.63 -1.30 6.67
C PRO A 124 10.37 -0.86 7.43
N LEU A 125 10.38 0.30 8.09
CA LEU A 125 9.22 0.85 8.80
C LEU A 125 8.09 1.20 7.82
N THR A 126 8.43 1.81 6.69
CA THR A 126 7.46 2.12 5.63
C THR A 126 6.86 0.86 5.02
N VAL A 127 7.70 -0.14 4.71
CA VAL A 127 7.24 -1.45 4.21
C VAL A 127 6.30 -2.11 5.21
N GLN A 128 6.64 -2.14 6.48
CA GLN A 128 5.78 -2.68 7.53
C GLN A 128 4.44 -1.90 7.58
N ARG A 129 4.48 -0.57 7.59
CA ARG A 129 3.27 0.28 7.63
C ARG A 129 2.34 0.00 6.45
N MET A 130 2.88 -0.20 5.25
CA MET A 130 2.09 -0.52 4.07
C MET A 130 1.45 -1.92 4.15
N ASN A 131 2.05 -2.84 4.89
CA ASN A 131 1.63 -4.25 4.93
C ASN A 131 0.78 -4.63 6.16
N ILE A 132 0.64 -3.78 7.19
CA ILE A 132 -0.10 -4.13 8.42
C ILE A 132 -1.60 -4.41 8.21
N TYR A 133 -2.17 -3.95 7.08
CA TYR A 133 -3.57 -4.18 6.72
C TYR A 133 -3.73 -5.23 5.62
N THR A 134 -2.65 -5.86 5.18
CA THR A 134 -2.69 -6.93 4.19
C THR A 134 -2.76 -8.30 4.90
N ASP A 135 -3.46 -9.24 4.30
CA ASP A 135 -3.42 -10.62 4.73
C ASP A 135 -2.07 -11.23 4.29
N PRO A 136 -1.19 -11.65 5.21
CA PRO A 136 0.11 -12.22 4.84
C PRO A 136 -0.01 -13.55 4.08
N GLN A 137 -1.19 -14.19 4.12
CA GLN A 137 -1.48 -15.41 3.36
C GLN A 137 -1.98 -15.11 1.95
N ARG A 138 -2.34 -13.86 1.64
CA ARG A 138 -2.77 -13.45 0.32
C ARG A 138 -1.71 -12.55 -0.32
N PRO A 139 -1.18 -12.92 -1.49
CA PRO A 139 -0.28 -12.05 -2.23
C PRO A 139 -0.94 -10.71 -2.55
N MET A 140 -0.17 -9.63 -2.53
CA MET A 140 -0.66 -8.34 -3.01
C MET A 140 -1.01 -8.45 -4.48
N ALA A 141 -2.22 -8.04 -4.83
CA ALA A 141 -2.77 -8.15 -6.18
C ALA A 141 -3.17 -6.77 -6.73
N THR A 142 -2.89 -6.58 -8.01
CA THR A 142 -3.40 -5.46 -8.80
C THR A 142 -4.82 -5.80 -9.26
N ALA A 143 -5.67 -4.81 -9.46
CA ALA A 143 -7.03 -5.06 -9.95
C ALA A 143 -7.01 -5.67 -11.36
N GLU A 144 -7.92 -6.62 -11.64
CA GLU A 144 -8.13 -7.15 -12.99
C GLU A 144 -8.64 -6.05 -13.93
N GLY A 145 -8.13 -5.99 -15.15
CA GLY A 145 -8.59 -5.00 -16.12
C GLY A 145 -7.58 -4.69 -17.22
N ILE A 146 -7.86 -3.63 -17.97
CA ILE A 146 -7.00 -3.09 -19.03
C ILE A 146 -6.29 -1.86 -18.50
N TYR A 147 -4.98 -1.82 -18.68
CA TYR A 147 -4.10 -0.72 -18.30
C TYR A 147 -3.47 -0.11 -19.54
N GLU A 148 -3.61 1.19 -19.68
CA GLU A 148 -3.06 1.98 -20.78
C GLU A 148 -1.66 2.49 -20.40
N ILE A 149 -0.64 2.08 -21.14
CA ILE A 149 0.74 2.51 -20.88
C ILE A 149 1.26 3.25 -22.11
N ASN A 150 1.84 4.44 -21.92
CA ASN A 150 2.38 5.30 -22.97
C ASN A 150 1.36 5.70 -24.06
N ASN A 151 0.09 5.92 -23.69
CA ASN A 151 -1.01 6.35 -24.58
C ASN A 151 -1.19 5.42 -25.80
N PRO A 152 -1.63 4.17 -25.61
CA PRO A 152 -1.82 3.23 -26.71
C PRO A 152 -2.95 3.62 -27.64
N ASP A 153 -2.82 3.23 -28.89
CA ASP A 153 -3.79 3.39 -29.97
C ASP A 153 -4.30 2.04 -30.49
N GLU A 154 -5.10 2.06 -31.55
CA GLU A 154 -5.71 0.90 -32.16
C GLU A 154 -4.72 -0.09 -32.81
N ASN A 155 -3.46 0.31 -33.02
CA ASN A 155 -2.39 -0.53 -33.60
C ASN A 155 -1.35 -0.94 -32.55
N SER A 156 -1.55 -0.54 -31.29
CA SER A 156 -0.60 -0.81 -30.20
C SER A 156 -0.69 -2.24 -29.70
N PRO A 157 0.43 -2.91 -29.37
CA PRO A 157 0.43 -4.30 -28.90
C PRO A 157 -0.42 -4.52 -27.65
N VAL A 158 -1.04 -5.70 -27.58
CA VAL A 158 -1.83 -6.13 -26.43
C VAL A 158 -1.04 -7.22 -25.67
N LEU A 159 -0.61 -6.93 -24.48
CA LEU A 159 0.06 -7.86 -23.57
C LEU A 159 -0.91 -8.36 -22.50
N ILE A 160 -0.73 -9.58 -22.01
CA ILE A 160 -1.44 -10.09 -20.84
C ILE A 160 -0.46 -10.61 -19.79
N THR A 161 -0.77 -10.40 -18.52
CA THR A 161 -0.03 -10.99 -17.40
C THR A 161 -0.94 -11.24 -16.19
N SER A 162 -0.39 -11.83 -15.13
CA SER A 162 -1.09 -12.08 -13.88
C SER A 162 -1.22 -10.81 -13.02
N ASN A 163 -2.17 -10.82 -12.08
CA ASN A 163 -2.38 -9.68 -11.17
C ASN A 163 -1.47 -9.68 -9.94
N PHE A 164 -0.44 -10.52 -9.85
CA PHE A 164 0.56 -10.39 -8.80
C PHE A 164 1.23 -9.03 -8.88
N SER A 165 1.15 -8.23 -7.81
CA SER A 165 1.60 -6.82 -7.84
C SER A 165 3.05 -6.66 -8.29
N LEU A 166 3.96 -7.53 -7.84
CA LEU A 166 5.36 -7.47 -8.29
C LEU A 166 5.48 -7.72 -9.79
N THR A 167 4.75 -8.69 -10.36
CA THR A 167 4.73 -8.93 -11.80
C THR A 167 4.20 -7.70 -12.55
N TYR A 168 3.11 -7.12 -12.07
CA TYR A 168 2.56 -5.90 -12.66
C TYR A 168 3.59 -4.76 -12.68
N PHE A 169 4.20 -4.43 -11.53
CA PHE A 169 5.17 -3.33 -11.44
C PHE A 169 6.42 -3.56 -12.31
N VAL A 170 6.91 -4.79 -12.38
CA VAL A 170 8.06 -5.11 -13.22
C VAL A 170 7.70 -4.99 -14.71
N VAL A 171 6.57 -5.56 -15.14
CA VAL A 171 6.13 -5.51 -16.53
C VAL A 171 5.77 -4.09 -16.95
N SER A 172 4.97 -3.38 -16.16
CA SER A 172 4.58 -1.99 -16.48
C SER A 172 5.78 -1.06 -16.52
N GLY A 173 6.72 -1.19 -15.58
CA GLY A 173 7.94 -0.39 -15.57
C GLY A 173 8.85 -0.61 -16.78
N GLU A 174 8.99 -1.86 -17.26
CA GLU A 174 9.72 -2.16 -18.49
C GLU A 174 9.01 -1.60 -19.74
N VAL A 175 7.67 -1.68 -19.78
CA VAL A 175 6.88 -1.08 -20.85
C VAL A 175 6.99 0.45 -20.83
N GLU A 176 6.87 1.10 -19.68
CA GLU A 176 7.04 2.54 -19.53
C GLU A 176 8.42 3.00 -20.00
N THR A 177 9.47 2.29 -19.59
CA THR A 177 10.86 2.56 -19.98
C THR A 177 11.10 2.39 -21.47
N SER A 178 10.39 1.47 -22.13
CA SER A 178 10.47 1.25 -23.57
C SER A 178 9.98 2.44 -24.39
N ARG A 179 9.08 3.27 -23.80
CA ARG A 179 8.32 4.36 -24.45
C ARG A 179 7.41 3.86 -25.59
N MET A 180 7.17 2.56 -25.68
CA MET A 180 6.23 2.00 -26.65
C MET A 180 4.80 2.05 -26.06
N PRO A 181 3.79 2.46 -26.85
CA PRO A 181 2.41 2.41 -26.43
C PRO A 181 1.96 0.94 -26.32
N VAL A 182 1.29 0.57 -25.22
CA VAL A 182 0.89 -0.82 -24.95
C VAL A 182 -0.43 -0.88 -24.19
N TRP A 183 -1.31 -1.79 -24.59
CA TRP A 183 -2.45 -2.25 -23.82
C TRP A 183 -2.01 -3.43 -22.95
N LEU A 184 -2.00 -3.25 -21.63
CA LEU A 184 -1.62 -4.31 -20.69
C LEU A 184 -2.88 -4.87 -20.00
N LEU A 185 -3.22 -6.10 -20.30
CA LEU A 185 -4.29 -6.85 -19.66
C LEU A 185 -3.78 -7.52 -18.40
N ILE A 186 -4.46 -7.29 -17.30
CA ILE A 186 -4.16 -7.91 -16.00
C ILE A 186 -5.26 -8.91 -15.68
N LYS A 187 -4.91 -10.21 -15.70
CA LYS A 187 -5.82 -11.30 -15.34
C LYS A 187 -5.79 -11.56 -13.84
N ASP A 188 -6.96 -11.63 -13.21
CA ASP A 188 -7.05 -12.05 -11.81
C ASP A 188 -6.61 -13.53 -11.66
N THR A 189 -5.56 -13.73 -10.90
CA THR A 189 -4.97 -15.00 -10.55
C THR A 189 -4.87 -15.17 -9.03
N GLU A 190 -5.69 -14.41 -8.28
CA GLU A 190 -5.61 -14.31 -6.81
C GLU A 190 -4.23 -13.87 -6.31
N GLY A 191 -3.56 -12.97 -7.06
CA GLY A 191 -2.25 -12.47 -6.73
C GLY A 191 -1.10 -13.45 -6.95
N LEU A 192 -1.29 -14.53 -7.69
CA LEU A 192 -0.22 -15.48 -8.02
C LEU A 192 0.59 -15.00 -9.24
N SER A 193 1.90 -15.25 -9.23
CA SER A 193 2.75 -15.01 -10.40
C SER A 193 2.39 -15.95 -11.56
N VAL A 194 2.79 -15.59 -12.79
CA VAL A 194 2.40 -16.33 -14.01
C VAL A 194 2.60 -17.84 -13.90
N LEU A 195 3.79 -18.32 -13.51
CA LEU A 195 4.05 -19.76 -13.40
C LEU A 195 3.26 -20.42 -12.27
N THR A 196 3.16 -19.77 -11.13
CA THR A 196 2.40 -20.30 -10.00
C THR A 196 0.90 -20.34 -10.33
N ALA A 197 0.39 -19.31 -10.99
CA ALA A 197 -0.98 -19.25 -11.45
C ALA A 197 -1.30 -20.29 -12.53
N TRP A 198 -0.38 -20.52 -13.45
CA TRP A 198 -0.48 -21.61 -14.44
C TRP A 198 -0.56 -22.98 -13.74
N ALA A 199 0.36 -23.26 -12.83
CA ALA A 199 0.36 -24.52 -12.07
C ALA A 199 -0.91 -24.71 -11.22
N ALA A 200 -1.51 -23.61 -10.76
CA ALA A 200 -2.77 -23.61 -10.00
C ALA A 200 -4.04 -23.60 -10.90
N GLY A 201 -3.89 -23.65 -12.23
CA GLY A 201 -5.02 -23.63 -13.18
C GLY A 201 -5.74 -22.27 -13.28
N LYS A 202 -5.09 -21.16 -12.85
CA LYS A 202 -5.68 -19.81 -12.86
C LYS A 202 -5.20 -18.92 -14.00
N PHE A 203 -4.05 -19.26 -14.61
CA PHE A 203 -3.53 -18.61 -15.81
C PHE A 203 -3.44 -19.64 -16.95
N VAL A 204 -4.61 -20.09 -17.40
CA VAL A 204 -4.82 -21.10 -18.43
C VAL A 204 -5.79 -20.57 -19.48
N ALA A 205 -5.89 -21.26 -20.63
CA ALA A 205 -6.72 -20.81 -21.75
C ALA A 205 -8.18 -20.58 -21.35
N ASP A 206 -8.80 -21.51 -20.62
CA ASP A 206 -10.20 -21.45 -20.16
C ASP A 206 -10.46 -20.22 -19.23
N ALA A 207 -9.44 -19.71 -18.56
CA ALA A 207 -9.56 -18.53 -17.70
C ALA A 207 -9.26 -17.22 -18.46
N ILE A 208 -8.31 -17.25 -19.39
CA ILE A 208 -7.87 -16.09 -20.18
C ILE A 208 -8.86 -15.77 -21.30
N GLY A 209 -9.33 -16.77 -22.05
CA GLY A 209 -10.24 -16.57 -23.18
C GLY A 209 -11.51 -15.77 -22.82
N PRO A 210 -12.29 -16.20 -21.80
CA PRO A 210 -13.46 -15.43 -21.35
C PRO A 210 -13.12 -14.02 -20.82
N PHE A 211 -11.96 -13.85 -20.18
CA PHE A 211 -11.51 -12.55 -19.72
C PHE A 211 -11.23 -11.60 -20.89
N VAL A 212 -10.49 -12.03 -21.91
CA VAL A 212 -10.19 -11.25 -23.11
C VAL A 212 -11.49 -10.83 -23.81
N LYS A 213 -12.43 -11.78 -24.01
CA LYS A 213 -13.73 -11.50 -24.63
C LYS A 213 -14.59 -10.49 -23.85
N LYS A 214 -14.49 -10.46 -22.51
CA LYS A 214 -15.25 -9.54 -21.65
C LYS A 214 -14.57 -8.19 -21.43
N SER A 215 -13.27 -8.12 -21.66
CA SER A 215 -12.48 -6.94 -21.35
C SER A 215 -12.82 -5.72 -22.21
N GLY A 216 -13.38 -5.93 -23.39
CA GLY A 216 -13.62 -4.88 -24.39
C GLY A 216 -12.35 -4.44 -25.12
N ILE A 217 -11.26 -5.18 -25.04
CA ILE A 217 -10.02 -4.88 -25.76
C ILE A 217 -10.20 -4.97 -27.27
N ASP A 218 -11.12 -5.79 -27.73
CA ASP A 218 -11.47 -5.96 -29.14
C ASP A 218 -12.09 -4.70 -29.77
N GLU A 219 -12.66 -3.82 -28.98
CA GLU A 219 -13.16 -2.51 -29.41
C GLU A 219 -12.04 -1.45 -29.49
N LYS A 220 -10.93 -1.70 -28.80
CA LYS A 220 -9.80 -0.76 -28.67
C LYS A 220 -8.70 -0.97 -29.71
N VAL A 221 -8.60 -2.16 -30.30
CA VAL A 221 -7.55 -2.53 -31.27
C VAL A 221 -8.09 -3.01 -32.59
N LYS A 222 -7.41 -2.68 -33.69
CA LYS A 222 -7.76 -3.16 -35.04
C LYS A 222 -7.21 -4.55 -35.34
N HIS A 223 -6.04 -4.86 -34.79
CA HIS A 223 -5.46 -6.20 -34.90
C HIS A 223 -6.03 -7.12 -33.82
N ARG A 224 -5.91 -8.40 -34.01
CA ARG A 224 -6.34 -9.46 -33.07
C ARG A 224 -5.11 -10.25 -32.65
N THR A 225 -4.09 -9.56 -32.12
CA THR A 225 -2.85 -10.20 -31.65
C THR A 225 -2.74 -10.01 -30.14
N LEU A 226 -2.69 -11.12 -29.39
CA LEU A 226 -2.49 -11.17 -27.95
C LEU A 226 -1.11 -11.73 -27.64
N ILE A 227 -0.31 -10.97 -26.91
CA ILE A 227 1.05 -11.35 -26.50
C ILE A 227 0.98 -11.96 -25.10
N ILE A 228 1.29 -13.24 -24.98
CA ILE A 228 1.35 -13.96 -23.69
C ILE A 228 2.79 -14.00 -23.16
N PRO A 229 3.00 -14.11 -21.83
CA PRO A 229 4.34 -14.28 -21.26
C PRO A 229 5.04 -15.53 -21.81
N GLY A 230 6.32 -15.44 -22.17
CA GLY A 230 7.07 -16.60 -22.66
C GLY A 230 7.16 -17.78 -21.68
N LEU A 231 6.95 -17.51 -20.37
CA LEU A 231 6.84 -18.54 -19.35
C LEU A 231 5.53 -19.36 -19.47
N ALA A 232 4.50 -18.81 -20.11
CA ALA A 232 3.21 -19.47 -20.34
C ALA A 232 3.06 -19.98 -21.80
N ALA A 233 4.14 -20.10 -22.55
CA ALA A 233 4.11 -20.50 -23.96
C ALA A 233 3.35 -21.83 -24.21
N THR A 234 3.31 -22.71 -23.23
CA THR A 234 2.63 -24.02 -23.33
C THR A 234 1.12 -23.93 -23.49
N ILE A 235 0.49 -22.80 -23.13
CA ILE A 235 -0.96 -22.61 -23.26
C ILE A 235 -1.37 -22.01 -24.61
N SER A 236 -0.43 -21.71 -25.52
CA SER A 236 -0.74 -20.99 -26.76
C SER A 236 -1.73 -21.71 -27.65
N GLY A 237 -1.58 -23.02 -27.82
CA GLY A 237 -2.49 -23.82 -28.65
C GLY A 237 -3.91 -23.85 -28.10
N ASP A 238 -4.06 -24.15 -26.82
CA ASP A 238 -5.37 -24.15 -26.16
C ASP A 238 -6.03 -22.74 -26.20
N LEU A 239 -5.21 -21.69 -26.12
CA LEU A 239 -5.69 -20.32 -26.17
C LEU A 239 -6.11 -19.88 -27.57
N GLU A 240 -5.49 -20.42 -28.63
CA GLU A 240 -5.93 -20.26 -30.01
C GLU A 240 -7.30 -20.91 -30.25
N GLU A 241 -7.58 -22.05 -29.60
CA GLU A 241 -8.91 -22.68 -29.64
C GLU A 241 -9.97 -21.84 -28.92
N GLU A 242 -9.62 -21.26 -27.76
CA GLU A 242 -10.50 -20.38 -26.99
C GLU A 242 -10.74 -19.00 -27.64
N LEU A 243 -9.76 -18.50 -28.41
CA LEU A 243 -9.78 -17.20 -29.06
C LEU A 243 -9.52 -17.34 -30.57
N PRO A 244 -10.45 -17.98 -31.35
CA PRO A 244 -10.21 -18.32 -32.76
C PRO A 244 -10.00 -17.10 -33.67
N ASP A 245 -10.47 -15.92 -33.25
CA ASP A 245 -10.28 -14.67 -33.99
C ASP A 245 -8.99 -13.93 -33.62
N TRP A 246 -8.19 -14.48 -32.68
CA TRP A 246 -6.97 -13.87 -32.21
C TRP A 246 -5.73 -14.67 -32.62
N THR A 247 -4.67 -13.97 -32.95
CA THR A 247 -3.32 -14.55 -33.08
C THR A 247 -2.63 -14.53 -31.75
N ILE A 248 -2.17 -15.67 -31.27
CA ILE A 248 -1.45 -15.75 -29.98
C ILE A 248 0.05 -15.68 -30.25
N GLN A 249 0.66 -14.60 -29.78
CA GLN A 249 2.10 -14.40 -29.91
C GLN A 249 2.79 -14.67 -28.57
N ILE A 250 3.86 -15.44 -28.63
CA ILE A 250 4.70 -15.71 -27.45
C ILE A 250 5.68 -14.56 -27.25
N GLY A 251 5.55 -13.85 -26.13
CA GLY A 251 6.47 -12.79 -25.71
C GLY A 251 7.73 -13.32 -25.05
N PRO A 252 8.59 -12.44 -24.56
CA PRO A 252 9.82 -12.84 -23.86
C PRO A 252 9.51 -13.53 -22.52
N ARG A 253 10.46 -14.36 -22.08
CA ARG A 253 10.39 -15.04 -20.76
C ARG A 253 10.69 -14.07 -19.61
N GLU A 254 11.60 -13.14 -19.83
CA GLU A 254 12.06 -12.16 -18.85
C GLU A 254 11.53 -10.78 -19.21
N ALA A 255 11.00 -10.05 -18.24
CA ALA A 255 10.46 -8.71 -18.45
C ALA A 255 11.51 -7.72 -18.99
N ALA A 256 12.78 -7.86 -18.61
CA ALA A 256 13.88 -7.04 -19.12
C ALA A 256 14.05 -7.11 -20.66
N HIS A 257 13.51 -8.15 -21.30
CA HIS A 257 13.55 -8.29 -22.76
C HIS A 257 12.30 -7.70 -23.45
N LEU A 258 11.35 -7.12 -22.70
CA LEU A 258 10.16 -6.49 -23.29
C LEU A 258 10.52 -5.28 -24.16
N THR A 259 11.42 -4.43 -23.70
CA THR A 259 11.84 -3.25 -24.47
C THR A 259 12.33 -3.57 -25.87
N PRO A 260 13.31 -4.45 -26.12
CA PRO A 260 13.73 -4.81 -27.48
C PRO A 260 12.65 -5.58 -28.25
N PHE A 261 11.84 -6.39 -27.57
CA PHE A 261 10.72 -7.11 -28.20
C PHE A 261 9.68 -6.12 -28.75
N LEU A 262 9.22 -5.16 -27.95
CA LEU A 262 8.19 -4.18 -28.32
C LEU A 262 8.68 -3.25 -29.44
N LYS A 263 9.95 -2.85 -29.44
CA LYS A 263 10.51 -2.00 -30.50
C LYS A 263 10.56 -2.68 -31.88
N ASN A 264 10.58 -4.02 -31.91
CA ASN A 264 10.57 -4.82 -33.13
C ASN A 264 9.19 -5.39 -33.48
N TRP A 265 8.20 -5.16 -32.61
CA TRP A 265 6.85 -5.68 -32.79
C TRP A 265 6.16 -4.97 -33.97
N LYS A 266 5.36 -5.73 -34.73
CA LYS A 266 4.51 -5.26 -35.82
C LYS A 266 3.16 -5.92 -35.69
N ALA A 267 2.11 -5.11 -35.87
CA ALA A 267 0.73 -5.56 -35.91
C ALA A 267 0.42 -6.48 -37.08
#